data_877a1fc49477c8270eb2be63ef054bad
#
_entry.id   877a1fc49477c8270eb2be63ef054bad
#
_cell.length_a   1.000
_cell.length_b   1.000
_cell.length_c   1.000
_cell.angle_alpha   90.00
_cell.angle_beta   90.00
_cell.angle_gamma   90.00
#
_symmetry.space_group_name_H-M   'P 1'
#
loop_
_entity.id
_entity.type
_entity.pdbx_description
1 polymer ?
#
loop_
_entity_poly.entity_id
_entity_poly.type
_entity_poly.pdbx_seq_one_letter_code
_entity_poly.pdbx_strand_id
1 'polypeptide(L)'
;MKAQRITLNDIAALAGVTKMTVSRYLRTPDKVKPETAERIASVIAEIGYEPDPDNPAITSVAVPRIGVLIPSFHNQIFADLLAGIESVTAAHGYQTLVVNYDYDRQREEEQIAAVLAFHVKGLLLTESLHTLRADKYLNAAKIPIAEVMGLAENPGRINVGFDNFKAGFDMTTMLLASGKRRIIYFGSMSDVRDEQRYAGYCQAMENAGLPTGRISPNKVSSVSIGTGMMNLARQMYAAMDGILCTNDDLAVGVLQECLASGIAVPQELAIAGFHGLEIGQIVTPRLASVLTPRYEMGKVATEILIKKIKGLPTIEKVDLHYRLSMGETI
;
A
#
# COMPACT_ATOMS: atom_id res chain seq x y z
N MET A 1 -21.93 23.58 -0.91
CA MET A 1 -21.36 24.79 -0.28
C MET A 1 -20.01 25.03 -0.93
N LYS A 2 -19.78 26.20 -1.58
CA LYS A 2 -18.45 26.56 -2.09
C LYS A 2 -17.54 26.75 -0.88
N ALA A 3 -16.44 25.99 -0.78
CA ALA A 3 -15.41 26.24 0.20
C ALA A 3 -14.93 27.69 0.02
N GLN A 4 -14.97 28.47 1.09
CA GLN A 4 -14.57 29.86 1.05
C GLN A 4 -13.04 29.90 0.87
N ARG A 5 -12.60 30.29 -0.32
CA ARG A 5 -11.17 30.34 -0.67
C ARG A 5 -10.54 31.46 0.14
N ILE A 6 -9.47 31.18 0.90
CA ILE A 6 -8.69 32.16 1.64
C ILE A 6 -8.15 33.21 0.65
N THR A 7 -8.35 34.49 0.95
CA THR A 7 -8.00 35.62 0.07
C THR A 7 -6.83 36.41 0.63
N LEU A 8 -6.22 37.26 -0.21
CA LEU A 8 -5.19 38.22 0.25
C LEU A 8 -5.71 39.18 1.33
N ASN A 9 -7.02 39.42 1.39
CA ASN A 9 -7.62 40.23 2.43
C ASN A 9 -7.63 39.52 3.79
N ASP A 10 -7.83 38.19 3.78
CA ASP A 10 -7.82 37.39 5.00
C ASP A 10 -6.41 37.33 5.58
N ILE A 11 -5.38 37.15 4.72
CA ILE A 11 -3.96 37.20 5.12
C ILE A 11 -3.62 38.59 5.67
N ALA A 12 -4.06 39.65 5.00
CA ALA A 12 -3.80 41.03 5.44
C ALA A 12 -4.40 41.31 6.81
N ALA A 13 -5.63 40.84 7.06
CA ALA A 13 -6.30 40.99 8.35
C ALA A 13 -5.54 40.23 9.46
N LEU A 14 -5.16 38.97 9.22
CA LEU A 14 -4.44 38.15 10.18
C LEU A 14 -3.02 38.68 10.47
N ALA A 15 -2.31 39.16 9.45
CA ALA A 15 -0.97 39.72 9.61
C ALA A 15 -0.94 41.19 10.11
N GLY A 16 -2.12 41.83 10.27
CA GLY A 16 -2.23 43.21 10.68
C GLY A 16 -1.61 44.21 9.69
N VAL A 17 -1.76 43.97 8.37
CA VAL A 17 -1.19 44.79 7.30
C VAL A 17 -2.27 45.07 6.22
N THR A 18 -1.92 45.91 5.22
CA THR A 18 -2.81 46.12 4.09
C THR A 18 -2.69 45.01 3.03
N LYS A 19 -3.76 44.76 2.26
CA LYS A 19 -3.74 43.86 1.10
C LYS A 19 -2.58 44.15 0.15
N MET A 20 -2.27 45.43 -0.02
CA MET A 20 -1.18 45.91 -0.89
C MET A 20 0.19 45.48 -0.35
N THR A 21 0.35 45.45 0.98
CA THR A 21 1.58 44.99 1.64
C THR A 21 1.76 43.49 1.46
N VAL A 22 0.70 42.70 1.62
CA VAL A 22 0.71 41.23 1.32
C VAL A 22 1.05 41.00 -0.15
N SER A 23 0.38 41.69 -1.08
CA SER A 23 0.65 41.58 -2.51
C SER A 23 2.08 41.93 -2.88
N ARG A 24 2.66 42.96 -2.20
CA ARG A 24 4.07 43.37 -2.40
C ARG A 24 5.03 42.31 -1.85
N TYR A 25 4.77 41.78 -0.66
CA TYR A 25 5.53 40.69 -0.08
C TYR A 25 5.59 39.48 -1.03
N LEU A 26 4.46 39.10 -1.60
CA LEU A 26 4.37 37.96 -2.51
C LEU A 26 5.07 38.19 -3.87
N ARG A 27 5.24 39.44 -4.31
CA ARG A 27 5.93 39.76 -5.58
C ARG A 27 7.42 40.07 -5.40
N THR A 28 7.76 40.79 -4.35
CA THR A 28 9.11 41.33 -4.09
C THR A 28 9.32 41.37 -2.58
N PRO A 29 9.61 40.23 -1.92
CA PRO A 29 9.77 40.13 -0.45
C PRO A 29 10.79 41.13 0.07
N ASP A 30 11.86 41.31 -0.66
CA ASP A 30 12.99 42.23 -0.29
C ASP A 30 12.58 43.71 -0.22
N LYS A 31 11.40 44.07 -0.74
CA LYS A 31 10.84 45.42 -0.66
C LYS A 31 9.86 45.62 0.50
N VAL A 32 9.73 44.66 1.39
CA VAL A 32 8.93 44.71 2.61
C VAL A 32 9.87 44.69 3.81
N LYS A 33 9.58 45.46 4.85
CA LYS A 33 10.39 45.48 6.07
C LYS A 33 10.50 44.05 6.64
N PRO A 34 11.68 43.58 7.08
CA PRO A 34 11.91 42.21 7.55
C PRO A 34 10.90 41.73 8.56
N GLU A 35 10.62 42.52 9.60
CA GLU A 35 9.63 42.22 10.64
C GLU A 35 8.20 41.99 10.08
N THR A 36 7.83 42.79 9.06
CA THR A 36 6.53 42.66 8.39
C THR A 36 6.48 41.45 7.47
N ALA A 37 7.61 41.16 6.81
CA ALA A 37 7.76 39.99 5.96
C ALA A 37 7.64 38.70 6.76
N GLU A 38 8.29 38.61 7.93
CA GLU A 38 8.20 37.47 8.85
C GLU A 38 6.77 37.24 9.33
N ARG A 39 6.02 38.29 9.73
CA ARG A 39 4.62 38.17 10.14
C ARG A 39 3.74 37.64 9.02
N ILE A 40 3.90 38.13 7.79
CA ILE A 40 3.14 37.67 6.64
C ILE A 40 3.50 36.20 6.32
N ALA A 41 4.78 35.84 6.37
CA ALA A 41 5.24 34.47 6.16
C ALA A 41 4.65 33.50 7.18
N SER A 42 4.65 33.88 8.47
CA SER A 42 4.07 33.07 9.55
C SER A 42 2.56 32.82 9.33
N VAL A 43 1.81 33.87 9.01
CA VAL A 43 0.37 33.74 8.72
C VAL A 43 0.12 32.84 7.50
N ILE A 44 0.86 33.01 6.42
CA ILE A 44 0.72 32.18 5.21
C ILE A 44 0.99 30.70 5.53
N ALA A 45 2.02 30.42 6.32
CA ALA A 45 2.35 29.05 6.75
C ALA A 45 1.26 28.47 7.67
N GLU A 46 0.74 29.24 8.62
CA GLU A 46 -0.28 28.80 9.57
C GLU A 46 -1.61 28.47 8.90
N ILE A 47 -2.06 29.27 7.92
CA ILE A 47 -3.34 29.08 7.23
C ILE A 47 -3.24 28.22 5.98
N GLY A 48 -2.03 27.77 5.60
CA GLY A 48 -1.82 26.94 4.41
C GLY A 48 -2.26 27.64 3.11
N TYR A 49 -2.09 28.95 3.02
CA TYR A 49 -2.50 29.69 1.83
C TYR A 49 -1.63 29.33 0.62
N GLU A 50 -2.25 28.78 -0.41
CA GLU A 50 -1.61 28.53 -1.72
C GLU A 50 -2.05 29.62 -2.71
N PRO A 51 -1.08 30.29 -3.35
CA PRO A 51 -1.37 31.23 -4.42
C PRO A 51 -2.00 30.56 -5.64
N ASP A 52 -2.88 31.28 -6.32
CA ASP A 52 -3.48 30.85 -7.57
C ASP A 52 -2.40 30.65 -8.64
N PRO A 53 -2.25 29.47 -9.28
CA PRO A 53 -1.25 29.21 -10.31
C PRO A 53 -1.41 30.11 -11.54
N ASP A 54 -2.60 30.65 -11.79
CA ASP A 54 -2.87 31.61 -12.86
C ASP A 54 -2.45 33.05 -12.52
N ASN A 55 -1.99 33.27 -11.26
CA ASN A 55 -1.48 34.57 -10.81
C ASN A 55 0.01 34.47 -10.44
N PRO A 56 0.94 34.69 -11.38
CA PRO A 56 2.39 34.46 -11.20
C PRO A 56 3.07 35.32 -10.12
N ALA A 57 2.29 36.11 -9.38
CA ALA A 57 2.81 37.01 -8.33
C ALA A 57 2.99 36.35 -6.96
N ILE A 58 2.76 35.05 -6.82
CA ILE A 58 2.62 34.42 -5.49
C ILE A 58 3.38 33.09 -5.47
N THR A 59 4.67 33.13 -5.22
CA THR A 59 5.44 31.93 -4.84
C THR A 59 5.25 31.67 -3.35
N SER A 60 4.26 30.86 -2.99
CA SER A 60 4.31 30.17 -1.70
C SER A 60 5.41 29.11 -1.79
N VAL A 61 6.13 28.91 -0.71
CA VAL A 61 6.92 27.66 -0.58
C VAL A 61 5.90 26.56 -0.32
N ALA A 62 5.28 26.08 -1.40
CA ALA A 62 4.37 24.93 -1.30
C ALA A 62 5.16 23.76 -0.73
N VAL A 63 4.70 23.23 0.40
CA VAL A 63 5.32 22.03 0.98
C VAL A 63 5.29 20.94 -0.08
N PRO A 64 6.46 20.38 -0.46
CA PRO A 64 6.50 19.38 -1.52
C PRO A 64 5.71 18.14 -1.10
N ARG A 65 4.95 17.55 -2.03
CA ARG A 65 4.08 16.41 -1.77
C ARG A 65 4.57 15.16 -2.48
N ILE A 66 4.36 14.02 -1.83
CA ILE A 66 4.48 12.70 -2.42
C ILE A 66 3.08 12.08 -2.45
N GLY A 67 2.65 11.64 -3.64
CA GLY A 67 1.40 10.92 -3.81
C GLY A 67 1.55 9.45 -3.49
N VAL A 68 0.58 8.86 -2.80
CA VAL A 68 0.54 7.43 -2.45
C VAL A 68 -0.83 6.88 -2.83
N LEU A 69 -0.84 5.88 -3.70
CA LEU A 69 -2.06 5.20 -4.10
C LEU A 69 -2.12 3.82 -3.43
N ILE A 70 -3.18 3.58 -2.66
CA ILE A 70 -3.46 2.30 -2.00
C ILE A 70 -4.85 1.78 -2.40
N PRO A 71 -5.07 0.46 -2.44
CA PRO A 71 -6.36 -0.07 -2.84
C PRO A 71 -7.40 -0.07 -1.71
N SER A 72 -7.00 0.11 -0.44
CA SER A 72 -7.94 0.07 0.68
C SER A 72 -7.40 0.77 1.93
N PHE A 73 -8.23 1.59 2.56
CA PHE A 73 -7.97 2.12 3.91
C PHE A 73 -8.33 1.11 5.02
N HIS A 74 -9.11 0.07 4.70
CA HIS A 74 -9.58 -0.91 5.69
C HIS A 74 -8.64 -2.10 5.84
N ASN A 75 -7.81 -2.38 4.84
CA ASN A 75 -6.88 -3.49 4.89
C ASN A 75 -5.62 -3.09 5.66
N GLN A 76 -5.38 -3.75 6.80
CA GLN A 76 -4.25 -3.46 7.71
C GLN A 76 -2.87 -3.60 7.05
N ILE A 77 -2.76 -4.33 5.93
CA ILE A 77 -1.51 -4.47 5.16
C ILE A 77 -0.92 -3.09 4.82
N PHE A 78 -1.78 -2.11 4.51
CA PHE A 78 -1.34 -0.79 4.08
C PHE A 78 -1.02 0.15 5.24
N ALA A 79 -1.47 -0.13 6.46
CA ALA A 79 -1.18 0.70 7.63
C ALA A 79 0.33 0.75 7.93
N ASP A 80 1.00 -0.42 8.00
CA ASP A 80 2.44 -0.49 8.22
C ASP A 80 3.24 0.12 7.07
N LEU A 81 2.80 -0.12 5.82
CA LEU A 81 3.40 0.49 4.63
C LEU A 81 3.36 2.02 4.72
N LEU A 82 2.18 2.59 5.03
CA LEU A 82 1.99 4.03 5.20
C LEU A 82 2.82 4.59 6.35
N ALA A 83 2.90 3.88 7.48
CA ALA A 83 3.76 4.29 8.59
C ALA A 83 5.23 4.37 8.19
N GLY A 84 5.72 3.40 7.39
CA GLY A 84 7.07 3.44 6.82
C GLY A 84 7.28 4.63 5.88
N ILE A 85 6.32 4.92 5.01
CA ILE A 85 6.33 6.07 4.09
C ILE A 85 6.37 7.38 4.89
N GLU A 86 5.46 7.54 5.86
CA GLU A 86 5.32 8.76 6.66
C GLU A 86 6.57 9.05 7.49
N SER A 87 7.22 8.01 8.04
CA SER A 87 8.48 8.18 8.79
C SER A 87 9.57 8.88 7.99
N VAL A 88 9.59 8.67 6.67
CA VAL A 88 10.60 9.26 5.77
C VAL A 88 10.13 10.59 5.21
N THR A 89 8.87 10.71 4.77
CA THR A 89 8.33 11.96 4.22
C THR A 89 8.38 13.07 5.25
N ALA A 90 7.95 12.82 6.49
CA ALA A 90 8.00 13.78 7.59
C ALA A 90 9.44 14.24 7.90
N ALA A 91 10.40 13.30 7.98
CA ALA A 91 11.81 13.61 8.24
C ALA A 91 12.45 14.48 7.14
N HIS A 92 11.91 14.45 5.92
CA HIS A 92 12.43 15.21 4.78
C HIS A 92 11.57 16.42 4.40
N GLY A 93 10.56 16.77 5.19
CA GLY A 93 9.70 17.94 4.97
C GLY A 93 8.74 17.79 3.79
N TYR A 94 8.34 16.55 3.44
CA TYR A 94 7.30 16.28 2.45
C TYR A 94 5.97 16.02 3.15
N GLN A 95 4.88 16.41 2.50
CA GLN A 95 3.53 15.96 2.85
C GLN A 95 3.17 14.70 2.07
N THR A 96 2.50 13.76 2.71
CA THR A 96 1.98 12.54 2.08
C THR A 96 0.53 12.76 1.66
N LEU A 97 0.24 12.63 0.37
CA LEU A 97 -1.11 12.66 -0.19
C LEU A 97 -1.56 11.23 -0.48
N VAL A 98 -2.40 10.67 0.38
CA VAL A 98 -2.88 9.28 0.24
C VAL A 98 -4.25 9.26 -0.41
N VAL A 99 -4.43 8.46 -1.46
CA VAL A 99 -5.70 8.24 -2.12
C VAL A 99 -6.00 6.74 -2.24
N ASN A 100 -7.30 6.41 -2.25
CA ASN A 100 -7.81 5.05 -2.34
C ASN A 100 -8.47 4.80 -3.70
N TYR A 101 -8.24 3.60 -4.30
CA TYR A 101 -8.83 3.22 -5.57
C TYR A 101 -9.70 1.95 -5.52
N ASP A 102 -9.97 1.38 -4.32
CA ASP A 102 -10.89 0.26 -4.06
C ASP A 102 -10.65 -0.98 -4.93
N TYR A 103 -9.38 -1.32 -5.25
CA TYR A 103 -9.01 -2.42 -6.15
C TYR A 103 -9.58 -2.29 -7.59
N ASP A 104 -10.07 -1.11 -7.97
CA ASP A 104 -10.62 -0.83 -9.29
C ASP A 104 -9.56 -0.13 -10.15
N ARG A 105 -9.18 -0.75 -11.28
CA ARG A 105 -8.14 -0.22 -12.17
C ARG A 105 -8.55 1.08 -12.87
N GLN A 106 -9.85 1.26 -13.14
CA GLN A 106 -10.32 2.50 -13.75
C GLN A 106 -10.28 3.64 -12.75
N ARG A 107 -10.68 3.35 -11.51
CA ARG A 107 -10.58 4.31 -10.41
C ARG A 107 -9.11 4.62 -10.07
N GLU A 108 -8.20 3.65 -10.15
CA GLU A 108 -6.76 3.90 -10.03
C GLU A 108 -6.29 4.92 -11.08
N GLU A 109 -6.67 4.74 -12.34
CA GLU A 109 -6.36 5.67 -13.44
C GLU A 109 -6.85 7.09 -13.14
N GLU A 110 -8.10 7.24 -12.68
CA GLU A 110 -8.68 8.53 -12.30
C GLU A 110 -7.91 9.17 -11.13
N GLN A 111 -7.56 8.38 -10.12
CA GLN A 111 -6.79 8.84 -8.96
C GLN A 111 -5.36 9.24 -9.33
N ILE A 112 -4.70 8.50 -10.23
CA ILE A 112 -3.38 8.90 -10.76
C ILE A 112 -3.48 10.28 -11.40
N ALA A 113 -4.44 10.50 -12.28
CA ALA A 113 -4.64 11.79 -12.94
C ALA A 113 -4.91 12.91 -11.93
N ALA A 114 -5.76 12.66 -10.94
CA ALA A 114 -6.09 13.62 -9.89
C ALA A 114 -4.87 13.96 -9.02
N VAL A 115 -4.09 12.96 -8.57
CA VAL A 115 -2.90 13.18 -7.74
C VAL A 115 -1.82 13.96 -8.50
N LEU A 116 -1.62 13.67 -9.79
CA LEU A 116 -0.68 14.41 -10.63
C LEU A 116 -1.07 15.90 -10.76
N ALA A 117 -2.37 16.22 -10.77
CA ALA A 117 -2.84 17.59 -10.80
C ALA A 117 -2.51 18.39 -9.51
N PHE A 118 -2.19 17.72 -8.40
CA PHE A 118 -1.69 18.36 -7.18
C PHE A 118 -0.18 18.64 -7.19
N HIS A 119 0.49 18.50 -8.36
CA HIS A 119 1.91 18.78 -8.55
C HIS A 119 2.83 18.04 -7.56
N VAL A 120 2.53 16.79 -7.28
CA VAL A 120 3.36 15.92 -6.44
C VAL A 120 4.77 15.79 -7.03
N LYS A 121 5.76 15.59 -6.17
CA LYS A 121 7.17 15.46 -6.57
C LYS A 121 7.57 14.02 -6.91
N GLY A 122 6.76 13.06 -6.50
CA GLY A 122 6.92 11.64 -6.78
C GLY A 122 5.66 10.87 -6.41
N LEU A 123 5.56 9.63 -6.89
CA LEU A 123 4.44 8.72 -6.62
C LEU A 123 4.93 7.41 -6.03
N LEU A 124 4.17 6.87 -5.07
CA LEU A 124 4.23 5.48 -4.62
C LEU A 124 2.94 4.77 -5.03
N LEU A 125 3.08 3.67 -5.74
CA LEU A 125 1.99 2.85 -6.25
C LEU A 125 2.08 1.45 -5.65
N THR A 126 0.96 0.89 -5.23
CA THR A 126 0.91 -0.49 -4.70
C THR A 126 0.62 -1.52 -5.77
N GLU A 127 0.34 -1.11 -6.98
CA GLU A 127 0.21 -1.95 -8.17
C GLU A 127 1.40 -1.75 -9.12
N SER A 128 1.62 -2.73 -9.99
CA SER A 128 2.64 -2.71 -11.05
C SER A 128 2.05 -2.90 -12.45
N LEU A 129 0.78 -3.31 -12.54
CA LEU A 129 0.04 -3.40 -13.79
C LEU A 129 -1.09 -2.37 -13.80
N HIS A 130 -0.95 -1.39 -14.67
CA HIS A 130 -1.88 -0.29 -14.83
C HIS A 130 -2.67 -0.40 -16.14
N THR A 131 -3.68 0.47 -16.33
CA THR A 131 -4.30 0.65 -17.64
C THR A 131 -3.33 1.34 -18.59
N LEU A 132 -3.52 1.16 -19.89
CA LEU A 132 -2.70 1.85 -20.92
C LEU A 132 -2.75 3.38 -20.77
N ARG A 133 -3.86 3.92 -20.26
CA ARG A 133 -4.03 5.36 -20.05
C ARG A 133 -3.32 5.84 -18.79
N ALA A 134 -3.40 5.07 -17.70
CA ALA A 134 -2.62 5.33 -16.51
C ALA A 134 -1.11 5.34 -16.80
N ASP A 135 -0.61 4.36 -17.56
CA ASP A 135 0.80 4.33 -17.98
C ASP A 135 1.20 5.55 -18.82
N LYS A 136 0.32 6.03 -19.71
CA LYS A 136 0.57 7.29 -20.43
C LYS A 136 0.69 8.48 -19.49
N TYR A 137 -0.17 8.59 -18.47
CA TYR A 137 -0.08 9.66 -17.47
C TYR A 137 1.22 9.57 -16.64
N LEU A 138 1.56 8.38 -16.15
CA LEU A 138 2.76 8.13 -15.37
C LEU A 138 4.03 8.47 -16.17
N ASN A 139 4.10 8.07 -17.43
CA ASN A 139 5.24 8.35 -18.31
C ASN A 139 5.34 9.84 -18.69
N ALA A 140 4.20 10.52 -18.85
CA ALA A 140 4.16 11.95 -19.17
C ALA A 140 4.52 12.85 -17.98
N ALA A 141 4.29 12.40 -16.76
CA ALA A 141 4.49 13.19 -15.55
C ALA A 141 5.95 13.56 -15.28
N LYS A 142 6.91 12.80 -15.81
CA LYS A 142 8.37 13.02 -15.64
C LYS A 142 8.82 13.20 -14.19
N ILE A 143 8.11 12.59 -13.27
CA ILE A 143 8.46 12.52 -11.85
C ILE A 143 8.90 11.10 -11.49
N PRO A 144 9.72 10.90 -10.47
CA PRO A 144 10.04 9.57 -9.97
C PRO A 144 8.80 8.82 -9.48
N ILE A 145 8.73 7.52 -9.81
CA ILE A 145 7.66 6.62 -9.43
C ILE A 145 8.28 5.40 -8.75
N ALA A 146 7.69 4.99 -7.63
CA ALA A 146 8.03 3.77 -6.92
C ALA A 146 6.81 2.84 -6.88
N GLU A 147 7.01 1.58 -7.28
CA GLU A 147 6.05 0.49 -7.16
C GLU A 147 6.47 -0.39 -6.00
N VAL A 148 5.52 -0.74 -5.14
CA VAL A 148 5.79 -1.51 -3.93
C VAL A 148 4.92 -2.76 -3.82
N MET A 149 5.20 -3.64 -2.84
CA MET A 149 4.46 -4.86 -2.50
C MET A 149 4.74 -6.08 -3.38
N GLY A 150 5.49 -5.96 -4.44
CA GLY A 150 5.92 -7.08 -5.29
C GLY A 150 7.19 -6.72 -6.05
N LEU A 151 7.75 -7.69 -6.77
CA LEU A 151 8.87 -7.47 -7.67
C LEU A 151 8.34 -7.40 -9.10
N ALA A 152 8.43 -6.22 -9.71
CA ALA A 152 8.06 -5.96 -11.09
C ALA A 152 9.27 -5.55 -11.93
N GLU A 153 9.14 -5.61 -13.25
CA GLU A 153 10.17 -5.18 -14.20
C GLU A 153 9.65 -4.05 -15.08
N ASN A 154 9.35 -2.92 -14.45
CA ASN A 154 8.91 -1.71 -15.15
C ASN A 154 10.11 -0.75 -15.30
N PRO A 155 10.70 -0.63 -16.52
CA PRO A 155 11.88 0.18 -16.74
C PRO A 155 11.70 1.63 -16.28
N GLY A 156 12.69 2.17 -15.58
CA GLY A 156 12.70 3.56 -15.11
C GLY A 156 11.89 3.82 -13.83
N ARG A 157 11.14 2.83 -13.34
CA ARG A 157 10.43 2.89 -12.06
C ARG A 157 11.26 2.23 -10.94
N ILE A 158 11.16 2.77 -9.74
CA ILE A 158 11.72 2.15 -8.53
C ILE A 158 10.79 1.00 -8.18
N ASN A 159 11.35 -0.16 -7.83
CA ASN A 159 10.57 -1.31 -7.39
C ASN A 159 11.13 -1.85 -6.07
N VAL A 160 10.29 -1.87 -5.03
CA VAL A 160 10.65 -2.35 -3.69
C VAL A 160 9.59 -3.32 -3.19
N GLY A 161 9.97 -4.57 -2.99
CA GLY A 161 9.01 -5.58 -2.60
C GLY A 161 9.65 -6.90 -2.22
N PHE A 162 8.94 -7.97 -2.47
CA PHE A 162 9.39 -9.35 -2.32
C PHE A 162 8.74 -10.24 -3.39
N ASP A 163 9.30 -11.42 -3.60
CA ASP A 163 8.77 -12.39 -4.56
C ASP A 163 7.52 -13.09 -4.02
N ASN A 164 6.35 -12.69 -4.51
CA ASN A 164 5.05 -13.26 -4.13
C ASN A 164 4.89 -14.71 -4.62
N PHE A 165 5.42 -15.05 -5.81
CA PHE A 165 5.40 -16.42 -6.31
C PHE A 165 6.19 -17.35 -5.38
N LYS A 166 7.44 -16.98 -5.10
CA LYS A 166 8.30 -17.75 -4.22
C LYS A 166 7.71 -17.88 -2.80
N ALA A 167 7.09 -16.84 -2.28
CA ALA A 167 6.45 -16.87 -0.97
C ALA A 167 5.27 -17.85 -0.90
N GLY A 168 4.42 -17.88 -1.94
CA GLY A 168 3.36 -18.88 -2.08
C GLY A 168 3.89 -20.30 -2.21
N PHE A 169 4.95 -20.48 -3.02
CA PHE A 169 5.64 -21.75 -3.18
C PHE A 169 6.25 -22.26 -1.87
N ASP A 170 7.01 -21.44 -1.17
CA ASP A 170 7.72 -21.82 0.05
C ASP A 170 6.71 -22.14 1.20
N MET A 171 5.63 -21.37 1.35
CA MET A 171 4.60 -21.66 2.38
C MET A 171 3.84 -22.96 2.06
N THR A 172 3.54 -23.22 0.78
CA THR A 172 2.92 -24.48 0.37
C THR A 172 3.86 -25.65 0.63
N THR A 173 5.15 -25.49 0.34
CA THR A 173 6.17 -26.50 0.64
C THR A 173 6.26 -26.80 2.14
N MET A 174 6.11 -25.77 3.00
CA MET A 174 6.06 -25.95 4.45
C MET A 174 4.83 -26.76 4.88
N LEU A 175 3.64 -26.51 4.33
CA LEU A 175 2.45 -27.31 4.55
C LEU A 175 2.64 -28.77 4.10
N LEU A 176 3.26 -29.00 2.93
CA LEU A 176 3.57 -30.32 2.43
C LEU A 176 4.58 -31.05 3.35
N ALA A 177 5.59 -30.35 3.85
CA ALA A 177 6.57 -30.90 4.79
C ALA A 177 5.96 -31.32 6.13
N SER A 178 4.86 -30.65 6.58
CA SER A 178 4.11 -31.05 7.78
C SER A 178 3.21 -32.28 7.56
N GLY A 179 3.22 -32.87 6.36
CA GLY A 179 2.48 -34.08 6.04
C GLY A 179 1.13 -33.84 5.33
N LYS A 180 0.73 -32.59 5.09
CA LYS A 180 -0.51 -32.27 4.39
C LYS A 180 -0.40 -32.56 2.89
N ARG A 181 -1.50 -33.02 2.27
CA ARG A 181 -1.50 -33.45 0.87
C ARG A 181 -2.68 -32.92 0.04
N ARG A 182 -3.74 -32.49 0.68
CA ARG A 182 -4.96 -31.96 0.04
C ARG A 182 -5.13 -30.50 0.48
N ILE A 183 -4.20 -29.69 0.01
CA ILE A 183 -4.13 -28.28 0.37
C ILE A 183 -4.97 -27.49 -0.62
N ILE A 184 -5.82 -26.58 -0.11
CA ILE A 184 -6.67 -25.69 -0.92
C ILE A 184 -6.20 -24.25 -0.75
N TYR A 185 -6.08 -23.53 -1.86
CA TYR A 185 -5.74 -22.12 -1.84
C TYR A 185 -6.99 -21.25 -1.68
N PHE A 186 -6.97 -20.34 -0.72
CA PHE A 186 -8.02 -19.35 -0.50
C PHE A 186 -7.54 -17.98 -0.96
N GLY A 187 -8.02 -17.55 -2.14
CA GLY A 187 -7.75 -16.23 -2.72
C GLY A 187 -8.77 -15.17 -2.30
N SER A 188 -8.53 -13.93 -2.70
CA SER A 188 -9.45 -12.82 -2.45
C SER A 188 -9.85 -12.11 -3.76
N MET A 189 -9.67 -10.79 -3.84
CA MET A 189 -9.73 -10.05 -5.11
C MET A 189 -8.63 -10.56 -6.04
N SER A 190 -8.95 -10.70 -7.33
CA SER A 190 -7.95 -11.07 -8.33
C SER A 190 -7.04 -9.86 -8.60
N ASP A 191 -5.88 -9.83 -7.98
CA ASP A 191 -4.78 -8.91 -8.26
C ASP A 191 -3.53 -9.69 -8.66
N VAL A 192 -2.52 -8.99 -9.17
CA VAL A 192 -1.26 -9.60 -9.63
C VAL A 192 -0.57 -10.41 -8.52
N ARG A 193 -0.63 -9.94 -7.30
CA ARG A 193 0.03 -10.58 -6.15
C ARG A 193 -0.69 -11.86 -5.73
N ASP A 194 -2.03 -11.86 -5.71
CA ASP A 194 -2.81 -13.05 -5.42
C ASP A 194 -2.57 -14.13 -6.49
N GLU A 195 -2.54 -13.74 -7.76
CA GLU A 195 -2.25 -14.68 -8.87
C GLU A 195 -0.81 -15.22 -8.80
N GLN A 196 0.18 -14.41 -8.43
CA GLN A 196 1.55 -14.88 -8.22
C GLN A 196 1.65 -15.87 -7.05
N ARG A 197 1.00 -15.59 -5.92
CA ARG A 197 0.95 -16.51 -4.76
C ARG A 197 0.28 -17.84 -5.13
N TYR A 198 -0.84 -17.75 -5.84
CA TYR A 198 -1.55 -18.92 -6.35
C TYR A 198 -0.69 -19.73 -7.33
N ALA A 199 0.01 -19.09 -8.25
CA ALA A 199 0.94 -19.76 -9.15
C ALA A 199 2.07 -20.48 -8.39
N GLY A 200 2.62 -19.86 -7.35
CA GLY A 200 3.60 -20.49 -6.46
C GLY A 200 3.04 -21.73 -5.73
N TYR A 201 1.83 -21.60 -5.20
CA TYR A 201 1.10 -22.75 -4.62
C TYR A 201 0.92 -23.88 -5.65
N CYS A 202 0.45 -23.58 -6.86
CA CYS A 202 0.27 -24.58 -7.90
C CYS A 202 1.57 -25.31 -8.22
N GLN A 203 2.67 -24.58 -8.38
CA GLN A 203 3.98 -25.16 -8.67
C GLN A 203 4.46 -26.10 -7.56
N ALA A 204 4.25 -25.74 -6.29
CA ALA A 204 4.62 -26.61 -5.17
C ALA A 204 3.79 -27.90 -5.12
N MET A 205 2.48 -27.79 -5.37
CA MET A 205 1.59 -28.96 -5.45
C MET A 205 1.94 -29.86 -6.64
N GLU A 206 2.20 -29.26 -7.80
CA GLU A 206 2.62 -30.00 -9.01
C GLU A 206 3.96 -30.74 -8.79
N ASN A 207 4.94 -30.08 -8.18
CA ASN A 207 6.22 -30.71 -7.84
C ASN A 207 6.06 -31.93 -6.89
N ALA A 208 4.99 -31.92 -6.08
CA ALA A 208 4.63 -33.03 -5.20
C ALA A 208 3.73 -34.08 -5.88
N GLY A 209 3.35 -33.89 -7.14
CA GLY A 209 2.43 -34.76 -7.87
C GLY A 209 0.97 -34.75 -7.31
N LEU A 210 0.55 -33.63 -6.72
CA LEU A 210 -0.72 -33.50 -6.03
C LEU A 210 -1.67 -32.55 -6.78
N PRO A 211 -3.00 -32.75 -6.69
CA PRO A 211 -3.97 -31.88 -7.33
C PRO A 211 -4.04 -30.51 -6.64
N THR A 212 -4.37 -29.50 -7.42
CA THR A 212 -4.61 -28.13 -6.93
C THR A 212 -6.09 -27.87 -6.72
N GLY A 213 -6.42 -26.95 -5.80
CA GLY A 213 -7.78 -26.46 -5.60
C GLY A 213 -7.77 -25.00 -5.18
N ARG A 214 -8.74 -24.20 -5.65
CA ARG A 214 -8.88 -22.79 -5.32
C ARG A 214 -10.32 -22.43 -4.98
N ILE A 215 -10.47 -21.61 -3.94
CA ILE A 215 -11.70 -20.86 -3.69
C ILE A 215 -11.31 -19.38 -3.68
N SER A 216 -11.93 -18.57 -4.54
CA SER A 216 -11.71 -17.14 -4.64
C SER A 216 -13.02 -16.43 -4.98
N PRO A 217 -13.69 -15.83 -3.99
CA PRO A 217 -14.99 -15.19 -4.19
C PRO A 217 -14.92 -13.85 -4.91
N ASN A 218 -13.73 -13.40 -5.31
CA ASN A 218 -13.47 -12.07 -5.87
C ASN A 218 -14.02 -10.93 -4.99
N LYS A 219 -13.74 -11.01 -3.70
CA LYS A 219 -14.13 -10.03 -2.67
C LYS A 219 -12.91 -9.60 -1.86
N VAL A 220 -12.97 -8.41 -1.28
CA VAL A 220 -11.94 -7.91 -0.36
C VAL A 220 -11.83 -8.85 0.84
N SER A 221 -10.59 -9.17 1.25
CA SER A 221 -10.31 -10.04 2.38
C SER A 221 -10.94 -9.50 3.67
N SER A 222 -11.55 -10.39 4.45
CA SER A 222 -12.01 -10.12 5.81
C SER A 222 -12.20 -11.43 6.57
N VAL A 223 -12.26 -11.36 7.89
CA VAL A 223 -12.52 -12.52 8.76
C VAL A 223 -13.84 -13.22 8.39
N SER A 224 -14.91 -12.44 8.17
CA SER A 224 -16.23 -13.01 7.80
C SER A 224 -16.23 -13.68 6.43
N ILE A 225 -15.46 -13.19 5.46
CA ILE A 225 -15.29 -13.85 4.17
C ILE A 225 -14.55 -15.18 4.35
N GLY A 226 -13.50 -15.22 5.18
CA GLY A 226 -12.77 -16.45 5.51
C GLY A 226 -13.67 -17.53 6.12
N THR A 227 -14.53 -17.17 7.07
CA THR A 227 -15.54 -18.05 7.64
C THR A 227 -16.48 -18.63 6.56
N GLY A 228 -17.00 -17.78 5.67
CA GLY A 228 -17.87 -18.21 4.57
C GLY A 228 -17.16 -19.12 3.57
N MET A 229 -15.89 -18.86 3.27
CA MET A 229 -15.07 -19.70 2.39
C MET A 229 -14.81 -21.08 3.00
N MET A 230 -14.60 -21.18 4.32
CA MET A 230 -14.44 -22.46 5.00
C MET A 230 -15.70 -23.32 4.88
N ASN A 231 -16.87 -22.73 5.08
CA ASN A 231 -18.15 -23.44 4.91
C ASN A 231 -18.35 -23.96 3.49
N LEU A 232 -17.97 -23.17 2.47
CA LEU A 232 -17.99 -23.61 1.07
C LEU A 232 -16.97 -24.72 0.80
N ALA A 233 -15.76 -24.60 1.33
CA ALA A 233 -14.69 -25.57 1.14
C ALA A 233 -15.05 -26.94 1.70
N ARG A 234 -15.72 -27.01 2.84
CA ARG A 234 -16.21 -28.29 3.41
C ARG A 234 -17.16 -29.03 2.49
N GLN A 235 -17.94 -28.33 1.69
CA GLN A 235 -18.85 -28.91 0.72
C GLN A 235 -18.13 -29.37 -0.55
N MET A 236 -17.17 -28.60 -1.04
CA MET A 236 -16.44 -28.83 -2.29
C MET A 236 -15.24 -29.77 -2.14
N TYR A 237 -14.56 -29.70 -1.00
CA TYR A 237 -13.28 -30.38 -0.72
C TYR A 237 -13.33 -31.12 0.63
N ALA A 238 -14.29 -32.01 0.82
CA ALA A 238 -14.52 -32.68 2.11
C ALA A 238 -13.31 -33.40 2.72
N ALA A 239 -12.32 -33.75 1.89
CA ALA A 239 -11.12 -34.46 2.31
C ALA A 239 -9.90 -33.51 2.45
N MET A 240 -10.06 -32.18 2.39
CA MET A 240 -8.95 -31.25 2.54
C MET A 240 -8.28 -31.40 3.92
N ASP A 241 -6.97 -31.26 3.98
CA ASP A 241 -6.16 -31.37 5.19
C ASP A 241 -5.24 -30.16 5.40
N GLY A 242 -5.25 -29.19 4.46
CA GLY A 242 -4.51 -27.94 4.56
C GLY A 242 -5.20 -26.80 3.80
N ILE A 243 -5.01 -25.58 4.28
CA ILE A 243 -5.48 -24.36 3.61
C ILE A 243 -4.34 -23.33 3.62
N LEU A 244 -4.06 -22.76 2.43
CA LEU A 244 -3.22 -21.56 2.30
C LEU A 244 -4.09 -20.38 1.92
N CYS A 245 -4.22 -19.41 2.83
CA CYS A 245 -4.94 -18.17 2.59
C CYS A 245 -4.01 -17.08 2.06
N THR A 246 -4.47 -16.31 1.08
CA THR A 246 -3.71 -15.16 0.53
C THR A 246 -3.49 -14.03 1.54
N ASN A 247 -4.18 -14.08 2.70
CA ASN A 247 -4.18 -13.01 3.71
C ASN A 247 -4.56 -13.60 5.07
N ASP A 248 -3.99 -13.06 6.16
CA ASP A 248 -4.25 -13.50 7.52
C ASP A 248 -5.70 -13.27 7.98
N ASP A 249 -6.37 -12.23 7.49
CA ASP A 249 -7.80 -11.99 7.80
C ASP A 249 -8.67 -13.20 7.38
N LEU A 250 -8.42 -13.73 6.17
CA LEU A 250 -9.10 -14.95 5.72
C LEU A 250 -8.74 -16.15 6.60
N ALA A 251 -7.45 -16.32 6.90
CA ALA A 251 -6.95 -17.43 7.68
C ALA A 251 -7.52 -17.44 9.11
N VAL A 252 -7.65 -16.27 9.73
CA VAL A 252 -8.30 -16.13 11.04
C VAL A 252 -9.78 -16.49 10.96
N GLY A 253 -10.48 -16.09 9.90
CA GLY A 253 -11.87 -16.48 9.66
C GLY A 253 -12.04 -17.99 9.50
N VAL A 254 -11.14 -18.63 8.75
CA VAL A 254 -11.07 -20.10 8.62
C VAL A 254 -10.83 -20.77 9.98
N LEU A 255 -9.85 -20.28 10.74
CA LEU A 255 -9.51 -20.80 12.06
C LEU A 255 -10.71 -20.73 13.01
N GLN A 256 -11.39 -19.57 13.06
CA GLN A 256 -12.56 -19.40 13.93
C GLN A 256 -13.69 -20.35 13.57
N GLU A 257 -13.94 -20.58 12.28
CA GLU A 257 -14.94 -21.55 11.81
C GLU A 257 -14.56 -23.00 12.17
N CYS A 258 -13.26 -23.35 12.06
CA CYS A 258 -12.76 -24.65 12.48
C CYS A 258 -13.01 -24.88 13.97
N LEU A 259 -12.64 -23.91 14.82
CA LEU A 259 -12.84 -23.98 16.26
C LEU A 259 -14.33 -24.11 16.63
N ALA A 260 -15.19 -23.33 16.00
CA ALA A 260 -16.64 -23.37 16.20
C ALA A 260 -17.27 -24.71 15.75
N SER A 261 -16.68 -25.35 14.73
CA SER A 261 -17.13 -26.65 14.19
C SER A 261 -16.45 -27.87 14.84
N GLY A 262 -15.55 -27.66 15.82
CA GLY A 262 -14.83 -28.74 16.51
C GLY A 262 -13.76 -29.43 15.65
N ILE A 263 -13.28 -28.79 14.58
CA ILE A 263 -12.19 -29.29 13.73
C ILE A 263 -10.85 -29.01 14.42
N ALA A 264 -10.06 -30.05 14.63
CA ALA A 264 -8.77 -29.93 15.30
C ALA A 264 -7.71 -29.29 14.36
N VAL A 265 -7.17 -28.12 14.80
CA VAL A 265 -6.10 -27.41 14.08
C VAL A 265 -4.82 -27.50 14.93
N PRO A 266 -3.70 -27.99 14.39
CA PRO A 266 -3.43 -28.39 13.00
C PRO A 266 -3.69 -29.87 12.66
N GLN A 267 -4.15 -30.69 13.61
CA GLN A 267 -4.14 -32.14 13.50
C GLN A 267 -4.98 -32.59 12.29
N GLU A 268 -6.25 -32.17 12.20
CA GLU A 268 -7.12 -32.49 11.10
C GLU A 268 -6.89 -31.55 9.90
N LEU A 269 -6.77 -30.24 10.16
CA LEU A 269 -6.64 -29.21 9.15
C LEU A 269 -5.54 -28.21 9.50
N ALA A 270 -4.47 -28.14 8.71
CA ALA A 270 -3.48 -27.09 8.83
C ALA A 270 -3.94 -25.81 8.14
N ILE A 271 -3.59 -24.65 8.71
CA ILE A 271 -3.99 -23.34 8.19
C ILE A 271 -2.78 -22.44 8.14
N ALA A 272 -2.52 -21.86 6.96
CA ALA A 272 -1.50 -20.83 6.77
C ALA A 272 -2.11 -19.55 6.20
N GLY A 273 -1.64 -18.40 6.67
CA GLY A 273 -1.98 -17.09 6.19
C GLY A 273 -0.83 -16.40 5.46
N PHE A 274 -0.98 -15.10 5.28
CA PHE A 274 -0.02 -14.26 4.57
C PHE A 274 -0.04 -12.84 5.15
N HIS A 275 1.11 -12.22 5.28
CA HIS A 275 1.45 -10.89 5.78
C HIS A 275 1.92 -10.83 7.24
N GLY A 276 1.61 -11.79 8.10
CA GLY A 276 1.99 -11.76 9.52
C GLY A 276 1.27 -10.64 10.27
N LEU A 277 -0.04 -10.49 10.06
CA LEU A 277 -0.84 -9.48 10.75
C LEU A 277 -0.95 -9.81 12.26
N GLU A 278 -1.05 -8.77 13.09
CA GLU A 278 -1.13 -8.90 14.54
C GLU A 278 -2.27 -9.83 14.97
N ILE A 279 -3.43 -9.74 14.30
CA ILE A 279 -4.58 -10.59 14.59
C ILE A 279 -4.24 -12.09 14.49
N GLY A 280 -3.39 -12.49 13.53
CA GLY A 280 -2.95 -13.88 13.37
C GLY A 280 -1.95 -14.31 14.48
N GLN A 281 -1.30 -13.37 15.13
CA GLN A 281 -0.30 -13.65 16.16
C GLN A 281 -0.90 -13.76 17.58
N ILE A 282 -2.12 -13.22 17.77
CA ILE A 282 -2.81 -13.22 19.09
C ILE A 282 -3.88 -14.29 19.23
N VAL A 283 -4.32 -14.92 18.12
CA VAL A 283 -5.28 -16.04 18.16
C VAL A 283 -4.62 -17.31 18.72
N THR A 284 -5.44 -18.23 19.24
CA THR A 284 -4.99 -19.53 19.74
C THR A 284 -5.75 -20.64 18.99
N PRO A 285 -5.05 -21.56 18.30
CA PRO A 285 -3.58 -21.60 18.07
C PRO A 285 -3.08 -20.43 17.22
N ARG A 286 -1.81 -20.02 17.44
CA ARG A 286 -1.18 -18.90 16.72
C ARG A 286 -1.00 -19.25 15.26
N LEU A 287 -1.41 -18.34 14.37
CA LEU A 287 -1.43 -18.56 12.93
C LEU A 287 -0.03 -18.70 12.32
N ALA A 288 0.17 -19.72 11.51
CA ALA A 288 1.28 -19.80 10.57
C ALA A 288 1.10 -18.75 9.46
N SER A 289 2.16 -18.04 9.10
CA SER A 289 2.04 -16.98 8.10
C SER A 289 3.37 -16.67 7.40
N VAL A 290 3.26 -16.13 6.19
CA VAL A 290 4.37 -15.45 5.51
C VAL A 290 4.50 -14.04 6.10
N LEU A 291 5.59 -13.78 6.79
CA LEU A 291 5.88 -12.47 7.41
C LEU A 291 6.48 -11.52 6.38
N THR A 292 5.75 -10.51 5.97
CA THR A 292 6.18 -9.55 4.94
C THR A 292 6.68 -8.24 5.55
N PRO A 293 7.76 -7.62 5.00
CA PRO A 293 8.42 -6.46 5.58
C PRO A 293 7.72 -5.14 5.19
N ARG A 294 6.43 -4.99 5.49
CA ARG A 294 5.58 -3.88 5.02
C ARG A 294 6.10 -2.49 5.39
N TYR A 295 6.47 -2.30 6.65
CA TYR A 295 7.05 -1.03 7.11
C TYR A 295 8.35 -0.69 6.37
N GLU A 296 9.25 -1.66 6.26
CA GLU A 296 10.53 -1.46 5.56
C GLU A 296 10.32 -1.21 4.06
N MET A 297 9.32 -1.83 3.43
CA MET A 297 8.98 -1.51 2.03
C MET A 297 8.60 -0.04 1.86
N GLY A 298 7.71 0.48 2.71
CA GLY A 298 7.33 1.88 2.68
C GLY A 298 8.51 2.82 2.90
N LYS A 299 9.32 2.53 3.92
CA LYS A 299 10.51 3.30 4.27
C LYS A 299 11.55 3.32 3.14
N VAL A 300 12.01 2.16 2.69
CA VAL A 300 13.06 2.03 1.67
C VAL A 300 12.61 2.63 0.33
N ALA A 301 11.38 2.35 -0.10
CA ALA A 301 10.84 2.91 -1.33
C ALA A 301 10.81 4.45 -1.29
N THR A 302 10.41 5.03 -0.17
CA THR A 302 10.35 6.48 0.00
C THR A 302 11.73 7.11 0.06
N GLU A 303 12.69 6.49 0.74
CA GLU A 303 14.09 6.94 0.77
C GLU A 303 14.69 7.00 -0.64
N ILE A 304 14.49 5.94 -1.44
CA ILE A 304 14.97 5.88 -2.82
C ILE A 304 14.25 6.92 -3.68
N LEU A 305 12.93 7.05 -3.54
CA LEU A 305 12.12 8.03 -4.26
C LEU A 305 12.62 9.46 -4.01
N ILE A 306 12.86 9.83 -2.74
CA ILE A 306 13.37 11.17 -2.38
C ILE A 306 14.79 11.38 -2.90
N LYS A 307 15.66 10.37 -2.85
CA LYS A 307 17.00 10.47 -3.49
C LYS A 307 16.86 10.75 -4.98
N LYS A 308 15.98 10.03 -5.69
CA LYS A 308 15.74 10.24 -7.12
C LYS A 308 15.14 11.60 -7.43
N ILE A 309 14.24 12.12 -6.60
CA ILE A 309 13.71 13.50 -6.67
C ILE A 309 14.86 14.54 -6.58
N LYS A 310 15.84 14.28 -5.72
CA LYS A 310 17.02 15.15 -5.53
C LYS A 310 18.11 14.96 -6.59
N GLY A 311 17.90 14.11 -7.60
CA GLY A 311 18.87 13.82 -8.65
C GLY A 311 20.08 13.00 -8.18
N LEU A 312 19.98 12.31 -7.05
CA LEU A 312 21.04 11.47 -6.53
C LEU A 312 21.00 10.06 -7.16
N PRO A 313 22.15 9.38 -7.28
CA PRO A 313 22.20 8.00 -7.74
C PRO A 313 21.33 7.07 -6.87
N THR A 314 20.56 6.18 -7.50
CA THR A 314 19.68 5.23 -6.82
C THR A 314 19.73 3.86 -7.46
N ILE A 315 19.50 2.82 -6.67
CA ILE A 315 19.14 1.48 -7.16
C ILE A 315 17.65 1.50 -7.51
N GLU A 316 17.26 0.78 -8.56
CA GLU A 316 15.87 0.78 -9.01
C GLU A 316 15.07 -0.44 -8.53
N LYS A 317 15.74 -1.54 -8.15
CA LYS A 317 15.07 -2.77 -7.69
C LYS A 317 15.64 -3.23 -6.35
N VAL A 318 14.78 -3.45 -5.36
CA VAL A 318 15.14 -3.95 -4.02
C VAL A 318 14.20 -5.09 -3.64
N ASP A 319 14.79 -6.28 -3.46
CA ASP A 319 14.11 -7.41 -2.83
C ASP A 319 14.39 -7.39 -1.32
N LEU A 320 13.36 -7.15 -0.53
CA LEU A 320 13.44 -7.14 0.94
C LEU A 320 13.23 -8.52 1.56
N HIS A 321 12.93 -9.51 0.71
CA HIS A 321 12.61 -10.87 1.12
C HIS A 321 11.41 -10.93 2.10
N TYR A 322 11.10 -12.12 2.59
CA TYR A 322 10.08 -12.42 3.58
C TYR A 322 10.63 -13.48 4.54
N ARG A 323 9.90 -13.76 5.60
CA ARG A 323 10.19 -14.87 6.50
C ARG A 323 8.96 -15.76 6.63
N LEU A 324 9.14 -17.04 6.89
CA LEU A 324 8.06 -17.96 7.20
C LEU A 324 7.96 -18.14 8.71
N SER A 325 6.73 -18.14 9.23
CA SER A 325 6.41 -18.50 10.60
C SER A 325 5.53 -19.74 10.59
N MET A 326 5.93 -20.78 11.26
CA MET A 326 5.13 -21.99 11.42
C MET A 326 3.92 -21.79 12.34
N GLY A 327 3.95 -20.79 13.19
CA GLY A 327 2.90 -20.62 14.19
C GLY A 327 2.65 -21.89 15.00
N GLU A 328 1.37 -22.19 15.19
CA GLU A 328 0.85 -23.39 15.86
C GLU A 328 -0.26 -24.04 15.03
N THR A 329 -0.54 -23.48 13.83
CA THR A 329 -1.59 -23.97 12.92
C THR A 329 -1.07 -24.85 11.78
N ILE A 330 0.24 -25.18 11.77
CA ILE A 330 0.89 -26.15 10.87
C ILE A 330 1.53 -27.28 11.69
#